data_3e0c901c7a01eff598b66baaa9675201
#
_entry.id   3e0c901c7a01eff598b66baaa9675201
#
_cell.length_a   1.000
_cell.length_b   1.000
_cell.length_c   1.000
_cell.angle_alpha   90.00
_cell.angle_beta   90.00
_cell.angle_gamma   90.00
#
_symmetry.space_group_name_H-M   'P 1'
#
loop_
_entity.id
_entity.type
_entity.pdbx_description
1 polymer ?
#
loop_
_entity_poly.entity_id
_entity_poly.type
_entity_poly.pdbx_seq_one_letter_code
_entity_poly.pdbx_strand_id
1 'polypeptide(L)'
;MLGVWEFHNGIDIAAEEGTDAVAVCDGRVIEIRKSDTLGNVLVYETTNGYRITYAHLKEVLKHTGDLLKQGETIALTGNTGLSTGPHLHYGIEFGGTYIDPYEFVDLTYTDEVVEEYASRGEKAP
;
A
#
# COMPACT_ATOMS: atom_id res chain seq x y z
N MET A 1 5.95 -9.48 12.00
CA MET A 1 5.54 -9.01 12.25
C MET A 1 4.98 -8.62 12.03
N LEU A 2 4.78 -8.66 12.04
CA LEU A 2 4.14 -8.28 11.84
C LEU A 2 3.88 -7.16 11.93
N GLY A 3 3.50 -6.77 11.74
CA GLY A 3 3.07 -5.67 11.62
C GLY A 3 3.30 -4.73 12.52
N VAL A 4 3.30 -3.92 12.72
CA VAL A 4 3.51 -3.21 13.46
C VAL A 4 3.12 -2.23 13.78
N TRP A 5 2.72 -1.62 13.88
CA TRP A 5 2.29 -0.97 14.45
C TRP A 5 2.35 0.35 14.58
N GLU A 6 2.82 1.06 14.16
CA GLU A 6 2.81 2.36 14.14
C GLU A 6 2.07 2.87 13.07
N PHE A 7 0.95 3.59 13.18
CA PHE A 7 0.21 4.01 12.03
C PHE A 7 0.23 5.50 11.79
N HIS A 8 0.97 6.30 12.52
CA HIS A 8 0.93 7.72 12.21
C HIS A 8 1.51 8.04 10.84
N ASN A 9 2.16 7.10 10.18
CA ASN A 9 2.47 7.26 8.75
C ASN A 9 2.32 5.95 7.99
N GLY A 10 1.65 4.96 8.59
CA GLY A 10 1.37 3.71 7.93
C GLY A 10 1.71 2.50 8.76
N ILE A 11 1.57 1.32 8.15
CA ILE A 11 1.92 0.05 8.79
C ILE A 11 2.87 -0.70 7.89
N ASP A 12 3.62 -1.61 8.48
CA ASP A 12 4.53 -2.49 7.75
C ASP A 12 3.89 -3.87 7.68
N ILE A 13 3.81 -4.40 6.47
CA ILE A 13 3.20 -5.70 6.22
C ILE A 13 4.30 -6.65 5.78
N ALA A 14 4.53 -7.72 6.54
CA ALA A 14 5.55 -8.70 6.19
C ALA A 14 5.19 -9.35 4.86
N ALA A 15 6.13 -9.40 3.94
CA ALA A 15 5.91 -9.97 2.62
C ALA A 15 7.25 -10.38 2.03
N GLU A 16 7.30 -11.52 1.38
CA GLU A 16 8.51 -11.95 0.71
C GLU A 16 8.82 -10.99 -0.42
N GLU A 17 10.09 -10.75 -0.65
CA GLU A 17 10.54 -9.87 -1.71
C GLU A 17 10.02 -10.38 -3.06
N GLY A 18 9.47 -9.48 -3.86
CA GLY A 18 8.90 -9.85 -5.16
C GLY A 18 7.43 -10.21 -5.12
N THR A 19 6.76 -10.05 -3.98
CA THR A 19 5.33 -10.30 -3.89
C THR A 19 4.57 -9.18 -4.61
N ASP A 20 3.48 -9.53 -5.28
CA ASP A 20 2.66 -8.53 -5.97
C ASP A 20 2.02 -7.56 -4.98
N ALA A 21 2.21 -6.28 -5.23
CA ALA A 21 1.52 -5.23 -4.50
C ALA A 21 0.43 -4.68 -5.41
N VAL A 22 -0.82 -4.79 -4.98
CA VAL A 22 -1.95 -4.42 -5.82
C VAL A 22 -2.57 -3.12 -5.34
N ALA A 23 -3.27 -2.43 -6.25
CA ALA A 23 -4.01 -1.23 -5.91
C ALA A 23 -5.24 -1.63 -5.09
N VAL A 24 -5.46 -0.95 -3.97
CA VAL A 24 -6.62 -1.27 -3.13
C VAL A 24 -7.90 -0.61 -3.61
N CYS A 25 -7.78 0.40 -4.47
CA CYS A 25 -8.91 1.11 -5.06
C CYS A 25 -8.50 1.61 -6.43
N ASP A 26 -9.49 1.98 -7.24
CA ASP A 26 -9.22 2.71 -8.48
C ASP A 26 -8.57 4.03 -8.14
N GLY A 27 -7.65 4.48 -8.97
CA GLY A 27 -6.95 5.74 -8.73
C GLY A 27 -5.98 6.09 -9.82
N ARG A 28 -5.06 6.97 -9.51
CA ARG A 28 -4.04 7.44 -10.45
C ARG A 28 -2.71 7.60 -9.73
N VAL A 29 -1.64 7.16 -10.36
CA VAL A 29 -0.30 7.35 -9.82
C VAL A 29 0.06 8.83 -9.87
N ILE A 30 0.41 9.40 -8.71
CA ILE A 30 0.76 10.81 -8.64
C ILE A 30 2.24 11.04 -8.39
N GLU A 31 2.96 10.04 -7.89
CA GLU A 31 4.38 10.21 -7.61
C GLU A 31 5.08 8.86 -7.59
N ILE A 32 6.27 8.81 -8.20
CA ILE A 32 7.17 7.67 -8.08
C ILE A 32 8.52 8.28 -7.76
N ARG A 33 9.14 7.83 -6.67
CA ARG A 33 10.44 8.39 -6.28
C ARG A 33 11.28 7.36 -5.56
N LYS A 34 12.52 7.73 -5.32
CA LYS A 34 13.47 6.88 -4.61
C LYS A 34 14.09 7.71 -3.51
N SER A 35 14.18 7.15 -2.32
CA SER A 35 14.82 7.85 -1.21
C SER A 35 15.73 6.88 -0.46
N ASP A 36 16.66 7.44 0.31
CA ASP A 36 17.59 6.62 1.08
C ASP A 36 16.88 5.86 2.20
N THR A 37 15.82 6.42 2.74
CA THR A 37 15.11 5.81 3.86
C THR A 37 13.96 4.93 3.40
N LEU A 38 13.18 5.37 2.42
CA LEU A 38 11.98 4.65 2.00
C LEU A 38 12.21 3.75 0.78
N GLY A 39 13.38 3.83 0.17
CA GLY A 39 13.68 3.04 -1.03
C GLY A 39 12.83 3.48 -2.19
N ASN A 40 12.34 2.51 -2.96
CA ASN A 40 11.45 2.81 -4.08
C ASN A 40 10.04 3.04 -3.57
N VAL A 41 9.44 4.16 -3.96
CA VAL A 41 8.15 4.62 -3.45
C VAL A 41 7.19 4.85 -4.58
N LEU A 42 5.96 4.41 -4.40
CA LEU A 42 4.85 4.68 -5.31
C LEU A 42 3.74 5.33 -4.50
N VAL A 43 3.24 6.47 -4.98
CA VAL A 43 2.11 7.16 -4.34
C VAL A 43 1.00 7.26 -5.36
N TYR A 44 -0.21 6.87 -4.99
CA TYR A 44 -1.35 7.04 -5.86
C TYR A 44 -2.52 7.64 -5.08
N GLU A 45 -3.38 8.32 -5.83
CA GLU A 45 -4.55 8.98 -5.26
C GLU A 45 -5.78 8.25 -5.75
N THR A 46 -6.68 7.90 -4.84
CA THR A 46 -7.88 7.16 -5.19
C THR A 46 -8.96 8.11 -5.68
N THR A 47 -9.98 7.55 -6.34
CA THR A 47 -11.06 8.37 -6.89
C THR A 47 -11.86 9.09 -5.82
N ASN A 48 -11.82 8.61 -4.58
CA ASN A 48 -12.52 9.27 -3.47
C ASN A 48 -11.58 10.08 -2.58
N GLY A 49 -10.40 10.40 -3.08
CA GLY A 49 -9.55 11.42 -2.44
C GLY A 49 -8.54 10.94 -1.43
N TYR A 50 -8.36 9.65 -1.29
CA TYR A 50 -7.32 9.12 -0.41
C TYR A 50 -5.99 9.08 -1.15
N ARG A 51 -4.90 9.30 -0.42
CA ARG A 51 -3.55 9.20 -0.97
C ARG A 51 -2.86 8.02 -0.33
N ILE A 52 -2.42 7.07 -1.14
CA ILE A 52 -1.86 5.82 -0.66
C ILE A 52 -0.39 5.73 -1.06
N THR A 53 0.47 5.40 -0.10
CA THR A 53 1.91 5.29 -0.31
C THR A 53 2.36 3.85 -0.06
N TYR A 54 3.08 3.28 -1.03
CA TYR A 54 3.78 2.02 -0.87
C TYR A 54 5.27 2.32 -0.90
N ALA A 55 6.02 1.79 0.04
CA ALA A 55 7.46 2.04 0.13
C ALA A 55 8.26 0.75 0.27
N HIS A 56 9.56 0.86 0.18
CA HIS A 56 10.53 -0.24 0.23
C HIS A 56 10.32 -1.25 -0.90
N LEU A 57 9.80 -0.78 -2.02
CA LEU A 57 9.45 -1.63 -3.16
C LEU A 57 10.69 -2.13 -3.89
N LYS A 58 10.60 -3.33 -4.43
CA LYS A 58 11.64 -3.86 -5.30
C LYS A 58 11.56 -3.20 -6.67
N GLU A 59 10.33 -3.06 -7.16
CA GLU A 59 10.11 -2.52 -8.50
C GLU A 59 8.73 -1.88 -8.58
N VAL A 60 8.65 -0.76 -9.29
CA VAL A 60 7.38 -0.09 -9.58
C VAL A 60 7.02 -0.42 -11.02
N LEU A 61 5.80 -0.90 -11.25
CA LEU A 61 5.37 -1.37 -12.56
C LEU A 61 4.53 -0.38 -13.34
N LYS A 62 4.36 0.82 -12.81
CA LYS A 62 3.53 1.85 -13.43
C LYS A 62 4.34 3.13 -13.55
N HIS A 63 3.76 4.13 -14.21
CA HIS A 63 4.37 5.44 -14.40
C HIS A 63 3.47 6.51 -13.82
N THR A 64 4.07 7.65 -13.49
CA THR A 64 3.30 8.80 -12.99
C THR A 64 2.23 9.16 -14.00
N GLY A 65 1.01 9.34 -13.54
CA GLY A 65 -0.13 9.64 -14.39
C GLY A 65 -0.95 8.45 -14.82
N ASP A 66 -0.44 7.23 -14.63
CA ASP A 66 -1.17 6.03 -15.02
C ASP A 66 -2.42 5.85 -14.17
N LEU A 67 -3.49 5.40 -14.81
CA LEU A 67 -4.72 5.05 -14.11
C LEU A 67 -4.60 3.63 -13.57
N LEU A 68 -5.17 3.41 -12.41
CA LEU A 68 -5.11 2.13 -11.72
C LEU A 68 -6.51 1.60 -11.46
N LYS A 69 -6.64 0.27 -11.51
CA LYS A 69 -7.89 -0.38 -11.14
C LYS A 69 -7.67 -1.20 -9.89
N GLN A 70 -8.68 -1.27 -9.05
CA GLN A 70 -8.64 -2.07 -7.83
C GLN A 70 -8.22 -3.49 -8.18
N GLY A 71 -7.25 -4.02 -7.45
CA GLY A 71 -6.74 -5.38 -7.66
C GLY A 71 -5.66 -5.51 -8.70
N GLU A 72 -5.33 -4.44 -9.41
CA GLU A 72 -4.27 -4.47 -10.42
C GLU A 72 -2.91 -4.50 -9.74
N THR A 73 -1.99 -5.36 -10.21
CA THR A 73 -0.63 -5.37 -9.68
C THR A 73 0.11 -4.13 -10.16
N ILE A 74 0.57 -3.31 -9.24
CA ILE A 74 1.19 -2.02 -9.57
C ILE A 74 2.65 -1.93 -9.17
N ALA A 75 3.11 -2.87 -8.33
CA ALA A 75 4.51 -2.88 -7.88
C ALA A 75 4.84 -4.26 -7.34
N LEU A 76 6.11 -4.48 -7.04
CA LEU A 76 6.58 -5.68 -6.36
C LEU A 76 7.18 -5.26 -5.04
N THR A 77 6.84 -6.00 -3.99
CA THR A 77 7.36 -5.70 -2.65
C THR A 77 8.84 -6.02 -2.57
N GLY A 78 9.53 -5.36 -1.66
CA GLY A 78 10.96 -5.51 -1.59
C GLY A 78 11.53 -5.27 -0.20
N ASN A 79 12.76 -4.77 -0.21
CA ASN A 79 13.51 -4.49 1.00
C ASN A 79 14.45 -3.32 0.75
N THR A 80 14.06 -2.41 -0.14
CA THR A 80 14.89 -1.27 -0.53
C THR A 80 14.82 -0.16 0.52
N GLY A 81 15.82 0.70 0.50
CA GLY A 81 15.90 1.79 1.46
C GLY A 81 16.37 1.29 2.82
N LEU A 82 16.01 2.00 3.87
CA LEU A 82 16.39 1.65 5.23
C LEU A 82 15.38 0.66 5.77
N SER A 83 15.65 -0.62 5.58
CA SER A 83 14.73 -1.68 5.91
C SER A 83 15.47 -2.84 6.54
N THR A 84 14.90 -3.44 7.57
CA THR A 84 15.54 -4.55 8.29
C THR A 84 15.08 -5.92 7.84
N GLY A 85 14.18 -5.97 6.85
CA GLY A 85 13.71 -7.24 6.30
C GLY A 85 12.63 -6.99 5.28
N PRO A 86 12.33 -7.97 4.41
CA PRO A 86 11.34 -7.79 3.36
C PRO A 86 9.97 -7.46 3.92
N HIS A 87 9.40 -6.35 3.48
CA HIS A 87 8.06 -5.94 3.89
C HIS A 87 7.55 -4.85 2.96
N LEU A 88 6.26 -4.57 3.05
CA LEU A 88 5.63 -3.46 2.35
C LEU A 88 5.24 -2.41 3.39
N HIS A 89 5.71 -1.19 3.22
CA HIS A 89 5.22 -0.08 4.02
C HIS A 89 4.00 0.49 3.32
N TYR A 90 2.89 0.60 4.03
CA TYR A 90 1.60 0.94 3.48
C TYR A 90 1.02 2.11 4.29
N GLY A 91 0.97 3.27 3.69
CA GLY A 91 0.44 4.48 4.34
C GLY A 91 -0.77 5.01 3.59
N ILE A 92 -1.73 5.56 4.33
CA ILE A 92 -2.94 6.17 3.76
C ILE A 92 -3.13 7.51 4.40
N GLU A 93 -3.43 8.54 3.60
CA GLU A 93 -3.78 9.85 4.14
C GLU A 93 -5.01 10.40 3.42
N PHE A 94 -5.72 11.25 4.14
CA PHE A 94 -6.85 11.96 3.60
C PHE A 94 -6.81 13.37 4.20
N GLY A 95 -6.82 14.39 3.33
CA GLY A 95 -6.75 15.76 3.77
C GLY A 95 -5.49 16.10 4.55
N GLY A 96 -4.38 15.42 4.26
CA GLY A 96 -3.11 15.67 4.93
C GLY A 96 -2.93 14.93 6.25
N THR A 97 -3.89 14.12 6.64
CA THR A 97 -3.85 13.36 7.90
C THR A 97 -3.74 11.87 7.58
N TYR A 98 -2.80 11.19 8.23
CA TYR A 98 -2.66 9.75 8.07
C TYR A 98 -3.82 9.03 8.74
N ILE A 99 -4.26 7.96 8.12
CA ILE A 99 -5.42 7.18 8.55
C ILE A 99 -4.97 5.76 8.83
N ASP A 100 -5.55 5.14 9.87
CA ASP A 100 -5.31 3.74 10.16
C ASP A 100 -5.80 2.90 8.98
N PRO A 101 -4.94 2.12 8.32
CA PRO A 101 -5.34 1.32 7.17
C PRO A 101 -6.50 0.37 7.45
N TYR A 102 -6.65 -0.09 8.67
CA TYR A 102 -7.77 -0.97 9.00
C TYR A 102 -9.10 -0.23 8.95
N GLU A 103 -9.11 1.05 9.31
CA GLU A 103 -10.33 1.85 9.17
C GLU A 103 -10.65 2.11 7.71
N PHE A 104 -9.62 2.29 6.88
CA PHE A 104 -9.79 2.50 5.46
C PHE A 104 -10.51 1.33 4.81
N VAL A 105 -10.18 0.12 5.23
CA VAL A 105 -10.82 -1.09 4.71
C VAL A 105 -12.34 -1.03 4.92
N ASP A 106 -12.75 -0.61 6.10
CA ASP A 106 -14.17 -0.55 6.42
C ASP A 106 -14.92 0.43 5.53
N LEU A 107 -14.21 1.40 4.97
CA LEU A 107 -14.84 2.44 4.15
C LEU A 107 -14.80 2.15 2.66
N THR A 108 -13.89 1.30 2.20
CA THR A 108 -13.63 1.17 0.77
C THR A 108 -13.85 -0.22 0.20
N TYR A 109 -13.75 -1.27 1.00
CA TYR A 109 -13.93 -2.61 0.49
C TYR A 109 -15.38 -3.02 0.57
N THR A 110 -15.79 -3.86 -0.38
CA THR A 110 -17.13 -4.44 -0.35
C THR A 110 -17.17 -5.55 0.69
N ASP A 111 -18.38 -5.91 1.11
CA ASP A 111 -18.54 -7.02 2.04
C ASP A 111 -17.89 -8.29 1.50
N GLU A 112 -17.96 -8.49 0.19
CA GLU A 112 -17.37 -9.66 -0.44
C GLU A 112 -15.86 -9.70 -0.25
N VAL A 113 -15.19 -8.57 -0.42
CA VAL A 113 -13.74 -8.50 -0.24
C VAL A 113 -13.37 -8.73 1.21
N VAL A 114 -14.12 -8.13 2.12
CA VAL A 114 -13.88 -8.31 3.56
C VAL A 114 -14.04 -9.77 3.95
N GLU A 115 -15.06 -10.43 3.43
CA GLU A 115 -15.27 -11.85 3.68
C GLU A 115 -14.13 -12.70 3.16
N GLU A 116 -13.58 -12.32 2.02
CA GLU A 116 -12.47 -13.06 1.45
C GLU A 116 -11.24 -13.00 2.35
N TYR A 117 -10.92 -11.84 2.89
CA TYR A 117 -9.83 -11.72 3.85
C TYR A 117 -10.12 -12.55 5.10
N ALA A 118 -11.34 -12.49 5.59
CA ALA A 118 -11.72 -13.22 6.78
C ALA A 118 -11.58 -14.73 6.59
N SER A 119 -11.96 -15.22 5.41
CA SER A 119 -11.89 -16.67 5.13
C SER A 119 -10.46 -17.19 5.04
N ARG A 120 -9.50 -16.30 4.80
CA ARG A 120 -8.09 -16.67 4.78
C ARG A 120 -7.43 -16.50 6.13
N GLY A 121 -8.18 -16.10 7.15
CA GLY A 121 -7.64 -15.87 8.47
C GLY A 121 -6.84 -14.59 8.59
N GLU A 122 -7.02 -13.67 7.64
CA GLU A 122 -6.31 -12.41 7.61
C GLU A 122 -7.23 -11.28 7.97
N LYS A 123 -6.67 -10.20 8.52
CA LYS A 123 -7.42 -8.99 8.63
C LYS A 123 -7.27 -8.25 7.33
N ALA A 124 -8.34 -7.62 6.90
CA ALA A 124 -8.26 -6.77 5.73
C ALA A 124 -7.29 -5.63 6.04
N PRO A 125 -6.48 -5.23 5.07
CA PRO A 125 -5.49 -4.19 5.28
C PRO A 125 -6.11 -2.83 5.50
#